data_e690b406742dc5089edbfbcd660c5390
#
_entry.id   e690b406742dc5089edbfbcd660c5390
#
_cell.length_a   1.000
_cell.length_b   1.000
_cell.length_c   1.000
_cell.angle_alpha   90.00
_cell.angle_beta   90.00
_cell.angle_gamma   90.00
#
_symmetry.space_group_name_H-M   'P 1'
#
loop_
_entity.id
_entity.type
_entity.pdbx_description
1 polymer ?
#
loop_
_entity_poly.entity_id
_entity_poly.type
_entity_poly.pdbx_seq_one_letter_code
_entity_poly.pdbx_strand_id
1 'polypeptide(L)'
;HMEYYNYDYDKFFQAYETFINLGKKIVVNGEDEYIQKLNINENAVKLYPSIDIKNITYLLKDNQPYTKFELLDLGHFEIWGFGYHIAVDGSLAILAALNELDIETIRKNISSYKGIKKRFDVVQSNEQFVVIDDYAHHPTEIKATMNAVLEYDKLKKMSKKVIIWQPHKYARTIDNLEGFKKCFDGCDELVILPIWTVAGEKKVEINFAKEFA
;
A
#
# COMPACT_ATOMS: atom_id res chain seq x y z
N HIS A 1 6.40 9.48 -8.97
CA HIS A 1 5.87 10.65 -9.72
C HIS A 1 7.00 11.63 -10.05
N MET A 2 8.06 11.15 -10.66
CA MET A 2 9.26 11.93 -10.97
C MET A 2 9.02 13.05 -11.99
N GLU A 3 7.94 12.95 -12.77
CA GLU A 3 7.51 13.98 -13.72
C GLU A 3 7.34 15.38 -13.07
N TYR A 4 6.92 15.44 -11.80
CA TYR A 4 6.79 16.70 -11.06
C TYR A 4 8.12 17.37 -10.71
N TYR A 5 9.20 16.59 -10.74
CA TYR A 5 10.56 17.07 -10.46
C TYR A 5 11.41 17.11 -11.73
N ASN A 6 10.78 17.05 -12.92
CA ASN A 6 11.47 16.95 -14.22
C ASN A 6 12.52 15.82 -14.24
N TYR A 7 12.22 14.70 -13.58
CA TYR A 7 13.13 13.54 -13.43
C TYR A 7 14.45 13.85 -12.71
N ASP A 8 14.50 14.97 -11.98
CA ASP A 8 15.65 15.41 -11.18
C ASP A 8 15.55 14.78 -9.77
N TYR A 9 16.36 13.76 -9.51
CA TYR A 9 16.36 13.03 -8.25
C TYR A 9 16.86 13.89 -7.08
N ASP A 10 17.79 14.82 -7.30
CA ASP A 10 18.31 15.69 -6.23
C ASP A 10 17.22 16.61 -5.73
N LYS A 11 16.43 17.21 -6.62
CA LYS A 11 15.26 18.01 -6.24
C LYS A 11 14.21 17.19 -5.52
N PHE A 12 13.97 15.95 -5.97
CA PHE A 12 13.05 15.05 -5.31
C PHE A 12 13.50 14.75 -3.87
N PHE A 13 14.74 14.34 -3.66
CA PHE A 13 15.26 14.04 -2.33
C PHE A 13 15.28 15.27 -1.44
N GLN A 14 15.72 16.44 -1.94
CA GLN A 14 15.73 17.68 -1.19
C GLN A 14 14.33 18.11 -0.72
N ALA A 15 13.31 17.93 -1.56
CA ALA A 15 11.92 18.22 -1.19
C ALA A 15 11.43 17.33 -0.04
N TYR A 16 11.70 16.03 -0.11
CA TYR A 16 11.32 15.08 0.95
C TYR A 16 12.12 15.29 2.23
N GLU A 17 13.42 15.51 2.15
CA GLU A 17 14.28 15.80 3.29
C GLU A 17 13.80 17.08 4.02
N THR A 18 13.52 18.13 3.26
CA THR A 18 12.97 19.37 3.81
C THR A 18 11.63 19.11 4.51
N PHE A 19 10.71 18.41 3.86
CA PHE A 19 9.39 18.10 4.42
C PHE A 19 9.50 17.29 5.72
N ILE A 20 10.29 16.22 5.72
CA ILE A 20 10.45 15.34 6.89
C ILE A 20 11.02 16.13 8.07
N ASN A 21 12.06 16.92 7.83
CA ASN A 21 12.75 17.68 8.89
C ASN A 21 11.96 18.90 9.42
N LEU A 22 10.83 19.28 8.80
CA LEU A 22 9.87 20.21 9.39
C LEU A 22 9.04 19.58 10.52
N GLY A 23 9.00 18.25 10.60
CA GLY A 23 8.24 17.54 11.60
C GLY A 23 8.82 17.74 13.02
N LYS A 24 7.97 18.08 13.99
CA LYS A 24 8.36 18.08 15.42
C LYS A 24 8.61 16.66 15.94
N LYS A 25 7.88 15.70 15.39
CA LYS A 25 8.02 14.28 15.65
C LYS A 25 8.14 13.56 14.31
N ILE A 26 9.19 12.81 14.16
CA ILE A 26 9.50 12.12 12.91
C ILE A 26 9.49 10.62 13.20
N VAL A 27 8.67 9.89 12.45
CA VAL A 27 8.65 8.42 12.46
C VAL A 27 8.77 7.95 11.03
N VAL A 28 9.73 7.10 10.73
CA VAL A 28 10.03 6.65 9.37
C VAL A 28 10.25 5.15 9.29
N ASN A 29 10.03 4.58 8.11
CA ASN A 29 10.46 3.22 7.80
C ASN A 29 11.96 3.22 7.54
N GLY A 30 12.75 2.68 8.46
CA GLY A 30 14.22 2.62 8.36
C GLY A 30 14.74 1.65 7.31
N GLU A 31 13.88 0.77 6.75
CA GLU A 31 14.23 -0.16 5.67
C GLU A 31 13.93 0.39 4.28
N ASP A 32 13.25 1.54 4.18
CA ASP A 32 12.99 2.16 2.89
C ASP A 32 14.28 2.72 2.30
N GLU A 33 14.64 2.26 1.10
CA GLU A 33 15.90 2.61 0.44
C GLU A 33 16.04 4.09 0.08
N TYR A 34 14.90 4.80 -0.09
CA TYR A 34 14.89 6.24 -0.35
C TYR A 34 15.02 7.02 0.96
N ILE A 35 14.34 6.58 2.02
CA ILE A 35 14.48 7.17 3.35
C ILE A 35 15.93 7.07 3.85
N GLN A 36 16.61 5.96 3.60
CA GLN A 36 18.02 5.77 3.98
C GLN A 36 18.99 6.74 3.30
N LYS A 37 18.62 7.32 2.17
CA LYS A 37 19.41 8.32 1.43
C LYS A 37 19.21 9.75 1.91
N LEU A 38 18.21 9.99 2.77
CA LEU A 38 17.89 11.31 3.28
C LEU A 38 18.67 11.62 4.56
N ASN A 39 19.08 12.88 4.70
CA ASN A 39 19.66 13.39 5.93
C ASN A 39 18.53 13.78 6.90
N ILE A 40 18.06 12.82 7.69
CA ILE A 40 16.94 12.98 8.62
C ILE A 40 17.49 13.25 10.02
N ASN A 41 16.78 14.13 10.76
CA ASN A 41 17.09 14.48 12.13
C ASN A 41 17.35 13.22 12.99
N GLU A 42 18.41 13.24 13.80
CA GLU A 42 18.84 12.14 14.66
C GLU A 42 17.78 11.69 15.68
N ASN A 43 16.85 12.59 16.03
CA ASN A 43 15.73 12.28 16.93
C ASN A 43 14.58 11.53 16.25
N ALA A 44 14.70 11.20 14.97
CA ALA A 44 13.68 10.44 14.26
C ALA A 44 13.61 9.00 14.80
N VAL A 45 12.38 8.55 15.08
CA VAL A 45 12.10 7.15 15.40
C VAL A 45 12.12 6.36 14.10
N LYS A 46 13.00 5.37 14.01
CA LYS A 46 13.10 4.48 12.86
C LYS A 46 12.48 3.13 13.19
N LEU A 47 11.46 2.76 12.44
CA LEU A 47 10.91 1.40 12.45
C LEU A 47 11.68 0.55 11.46
N TYR A 48 12.11 -0.63 11.87
CA TYR A 48 12.69 -1.65 11.00
C TYR A 48 11.72 -2.82 10.86
N PRO A 49 10.80 -2.79 9.89
CA PRO A 49 9.68 -3.72 9.81
C PRO A 49 10.07 -5.20 9.86
N SER A 50 11.19 -5.60 9.25
CA SER A 50 11.66 -7.00 9.26
C SER A 50 12.10 -7.50 10.65
N ILE A 51 12.43 -6.58 11.57
CA ILE A 51 12.91 -6.88 12.93
C ILE A 51 11.83 -6.58 13.96
N ASP A 52 11.17 -5.44 13.81
CA ASP A 52 10.30 -4.84 14.82
C ASP A 52 8.86 -5.34 14.75
N ILE A 53 8.43 -5.87 13.58
CA ILE A 53 7.09 -6.42 13.38
C ILE A 53 7.19 -7.93 13.27
N LYS A 54 6.46 -8.65 14.13
CA LYS A 54 6.50 -10.11 14.19
C LYS A 54 5.10 -10.72 14.16
N ASN A 55 5.04 -12.03 13.91
CA ASN A 55 3.82 -12.84 14.05
C ASN A 55 2.62 -12.28 13.28
N ILE A 56 2.89 -11.76 12.05
CA ILE A 56 1.84 -11.24 11.18
C ILE A 56 0.91 -12.37 10.77
N THR A 57 -0.38 -12.21 11.04
CA THR A 57 -1.44 -13.16 10.67
C THR A 57 -2.65 -12.41 10.14
N TYR A 58 -3.41 -13.08 9.28
CA TYR A 58 -4.59 -12.52 8.62
C TYR A 58 -5.84 -13.25 9.05
N LEU A 59 -6.93 -12.53 9.28
CA LEU A 59 -8.21 -13.10 9.68
C LEU A 59 -9.38 -12.30 9.12
N LEU A 60 -10.53 -12.96 9.04
CA LEU A 60 -11.78 -12.31 8.67
C LEU A 60 -12.68 -12.16 9.90
N LYS A 61 -13.25 -10.97 10.08
CA LYS A 61 -14.32 -10.69 11.04
C LYS A 61 -15.49 -10.08 10.26
N ASP A 62 -16.63 -10.74 10.29
CA ASP A 62 -17.82 -10.31 9.53
C ASP A 62 -17.50 -10.06 8.04
N ASN A 63 -16.72 -10.96 7.43
CA ASN A 63 -16.19 -10.85 6.08
C ASN A 63 -15.24 -9.67 5.82
N GLN A 64 -14.88 -8.91 6.84
CA GLN A 64 -13.92 -7.82 6.73
C GLN A 64 -12.49 -8.27 7.05
N PRO A 65 -11.49 -7.75 6.32
CA PRO A 65 -10.10 -8.14 6.50
C PRO A 65 -9.47 -7.49 7.73
N TYR A 66 -8.70 -8.27 8.50
CA TYR A 66 -7.89 -7.77 9.61
C TYR A 66 -6.50 -8.39 9.60
N THR A 67 -5.50 -7.58 9.90
CA THR A 67 -4.12 -8.00 10.13
C THR A 67 -3.81 -7.91 11.61
N LYS A 68 -3.34 -9.02 12.20
CA LYS A 68 -2.75 -9.07 13.55
C LYS A 68 -1.24 -9.12 13.45
N PHE A 69 -0.56 -8.44 14.34
CA PHE A 69 0.90 -8.44 14.44
C PHE A 69 1.36 -8.09 15.85
N GLU A 70 2.62 -8.38 16.14
CA GLU A 70 3.33 -7.90 17.31
C GLU A 70 4.27 -6.78 16.90
N LEU A 71 4.34 -5.71 17.70
CA LEU A 71 5.21 -4.57 17.45
C LEU A 71 6.15 -4.38 18.62
N LEU A 72 7.47 -4.55 18.38
CA LEU A 72 8.52 -4.37 19.40
C LEU A 72 8.18 -5.14 20.70
N ASP A 73 8.33 -4.49 21.83
CA ASP A 73 7.89 -4.93 23.17
C ASP A 73 6.51 -4.38 23.57
N LEU A 74 5.83 -3.68 22.66
CA LEU A 74 4.51 -3.10 22.87
C LEU A 74 3.37 -4.14 22.82
N GLY A 75 3.67 -5.36 22.37
CA GLY A 75 2.74 -6.48 22.30
C GLY A 75 1.89 -6.51 21.04
N HIS A 76 0.72 -7.12 21.15
CA HIS A 76 -0.13 -7.42 19.99
C HIS A 76 -1.03 -6.26 19.59
N PHE A 77 -1.19 -6.11 18.29
CA PHE A 77 -2.13 -5.18 17.67
C PHE A 77 -2.98 -5.88 16.62
N GLU A 78 -4.11 -5.29 16.34
CA GLU A 78 -5.00 -5.71 15.26
C GLU A 78 -5.50 -4.46 14.54
N ILE A 79 -5.41 -4.49 13.21
CA ILE A 79 -5.82 -3.37 12.36
C ILE A 79 -6.65 -3.89 11.18
N TRP A 80 -7.63 -3.11 10.75
CA TRP A 80 -8.41 -3.41 9.55
C TRP A 80 -7.53 -3.33 8.30
N GLY A 81 -7.74 -4.28 7.38
CA GLY A 81 -7.02 -4.41 6.11
C GLY A 81 -6.12 -5.65 6.07
N PHE A 82 -5.79 -6.08 4.86
CA PHE A 82 -4.86 -7.19 4.60
C PHE A 82 -3.58 -6.69 3.98
N GLY A 83 -2.50 -7.31 4.37
CA GLY A 83 -1.20 -7.16 3.76
C GLY A 83 -0.10 -6.71 4.73
N TYR A 84 1.13 -7.03 4.37
CA TYR A 84 2.31 -6.63 5.12
C TYR A 84 2.39 -5.11 5.29
N HIS A 85 2.05 -4.37 4.23
CA HIS A 85 2.03 -2.90 4.27
C HIS A 85 1.07 -2.33 5.32
N ILE A 86 -0.07 -3.01 5.58
CA ILE A 86 -1.02 -2.60 6.63
C ILE A 86 -0.38 -2.70 8.02
N ALA A 87 0.41 -3.76 8.27
CA ALA A 87 1.14 -3.89 9.54
C ALA A 87 2.21 -2.79 9.66
N VAL A 88 2.92 -2.46 8.57
CA VAL A 88 3.95 -1.40 8.55
C VAL A 88 3.31 -0.03 8.80
N ASP A 89 2.27 0.33 8.05
CA ASP A 89 1.58 1.62 8.18
C ASP A 89 0.94 1.77 9.57
N GLY A 90 0.32 0.70 10.07
CA GLY A 90 -0.22 0.65 11.42
C GLY A 90 0.86 0.84 12.49
N SER A 91 2.01 0.21 12.33
CA SER A 91 3.15 0.35 13.25
C SER A 91 3.70 1.76 13.27
N LEU A 92 3.87 2.39 12.10
CA LEU A 92 4.28 3.80 12.00
C LEU A 92 3.27 4.73 12.70
N ALA A 93 1.96 4.49 12.51
CA ALA A 93 0.91 5.27 13.15
C ALA A 93 0.91 5.08 14.68
N ILE A 94 1.10 3.85 15.18
CA ILE A 94 1.23 3.54 16.62
C ILE A 94 2.41 4.31 17.21
N LEU A 95 3.61 4.19 16.61
CA LEU A 95 4.82 4.89 17.06
C LEU A 95 4.65 6.41 17.03
N ALA A 96 3.93 6.94 16.04
CA ALA A 96 3.61 8.35 15.99
C ALA A 96 2.67 8.80 17.11
N ALA A 97 1.77 7.96 17.59
CA ALA A 97 0.81 8.28 18.63
C ALA A 97 1.33 8.12 20.07
N LEU A 98 2.38 7.30 20.30
CA LEU A 98 2.85 6.88 21.63
C LEU A 98 3.20 8.02 22.61
N ASN A 99 3.60 9.19 22.12
CA ASN A 99 3.95 10.29 23.01
C ASN A 99 2.74 11.14 23.41
N GLU A 100 1.62 10.96 22.74
CA GLU A 100 0.39 11.74 22.94
C GLU A 100 -0.69 10.93 23.66
N LEU A 101 -0.64 9.59 23.49
CA LEU A 101 -1.66 8.68 23.99
C LEU A 101 -1.02 7.48 24.70
N ASP A 102 -1.70 6.94 25.69
CA ASP A 102 -1.31 5.66 26.30
C ASP A 102 -1.55 4.48 25.34
N ILE A 103 -0.81 3.41 25.54
CA ILE A 103 -0.80 2.25 24.65
C ILE A 103 -2.16 1.55 24.53
N GLU A 104 -2.95 1.51 25.61
CA GLU A 104 -4.26 0.85 25.61
C GLU A 104 -5.28 1.67 24.81
N THR A 105 -5.22 2.99 24.91
CA THR A 105 -6.00 3.91 24.08
C THR A 105 -5.65 3.73 22.60
N ILE A 106 -4.37 3.65 22.26
CA ILE A 106 -3.91 3.40 20.89
C ILE A 106 -4.43 2.05 20.39
N ARG A 107 -4.25 0.98 21.17
CA ARG A 107 -4.67 -0.38 20.85
C ARG A 107 -6.16 -0.46 20.57
N LYS A 108 -6.98 0.12 21.42
CA LYS A 108 -8.43 0.18 21.27
C LYS A 108 -8.84 0.92 20.00
N ASN A 109 -8.27 2.09 19.76
CA ASN A 109 -8.67 2.93 18.63
C ASN A 109 -8.22 2.36 17.29
N ILE A 110 -7.00 1.83 17.18
CA ILE A 110 -6.51 1.25 15.93
C ILE A 110 -7.29 0.00 15.53
N SER A 111 -7.74 -0.80 16.51
CA SER A 111 -8.58 -1.98 16.26
C SER A 111 -10.00 -1.63 15.81
N SER A 112 -10.50 -0.45 16.18
CA SER A 112 -11.81 0.05 15.77
C SER A 112 -11.82 0.76 14.43
N TYR A 113 -10.64 1.12 13.89
CA TYR A 113 -10.48 1.76 12.60
C TYR A 113 -10.95 0.82 11.48
N LYS A 114 -11.75 1.32 10.55
CA LYS A 114 -12.38 0.55 9.47
C LYS A 114 -11.77 0.81 8.09
N GLY A 115 -10.58 1.35 8.06
CA GLY A 115 -9.88 1.66 6.82
C GLY A 115 -10.38 2.94 6.12
N ILE A 116 -9.90 3.13 4.91
CA ILE A 116 -10.28 4.23 4.03
C ILE A 116 -10.97 3.63 2.80
N LYS A 117 -12.06 4.23 2.34
CA LYS A 117 -12.70 3.83 1.08
C LYS A 117 -11.69 3.79 -0.06
N LYS A 118 -11.85 2.82 -0.94
CA LYS A 118 -10.94 2.58 -2.07
C LYS A 118 -9.50 2.20 -1.66
N ARG A 119 -9.32 1.59 -0.48
CA ARG A 119 -8.07 0.97 -0.05
C ARG A 119 -8.41 -0.43 0.45
N PHE A 120 -8.29 -1.42 -0.42
CA PHE A 120 -8.75 -2.80 -0.21
C PHE A 120 -10.20 -2.84 0.30
N ASP A 121 -11.05 -1.97 -0.23
CA ASP A 121 -12.43 -1.79 0.22
C ASP A 121 -13.30 -2.96 -0.24
N VAL A 122 -13.73 -3.80 0.69
CA VAL A 122 -14.63 -4.93 0.42
C VAL A 122 -16.04 -4.38 0.25
N VAL A 123 -16.37 -3.99 -0.98
CA VAL A 123 -17.65 -3.34 -1.34
C VAL A 123 -18.80 -4.32 -1.23
N GLN A 124 -18.57 -5.58 -1.62
CA GLN A 124 -19.58 -6.63 -1.56
C GLN A 124 -18.92 -7.99 -1.30
N SER A 125 -19.52 -8.79 -0.44
CA SER A 125 -19.08 -10.15 -0.16
C SER A 125 -20.28 -11.05 0.11
N ASN A 126 -20.36 -12.19 -0.60
CA ASN A 126 -21.31 -13.26 -0.39
C ASN A 126 -20.64 -14.62 -0.63
N GLU A 127 -21.42 -15.70 -0.71
CA GLU A 127 -20.90 -17.05 -0.95
C GLU A 127 -20.38 -17.27 -2.38
N GLN A 128 -20.81 -16.46 -3.34
CA GLN A 128 -20.50 -16.62 -4.78
C GLN A 128 -19.35 -15.74 -5.22
N PHE A 129 -19.27 -14.51 -4.71
CA PHE A 129 -18.24 -13.56 -5.13
C PHE A 129 -17.91 -12.52 -4.04
N VAL A 130 -16.76 -11.93 -4.19
CA VAL A 130 -16.29 -10.76 -3.43
C VAL A 130 -15.88 -9.68 -4.42
N VAL A 131 -16.30 -8.45 -4.17
CA VAL A 131 -15.88 -7.26 -4.92
C VAL A 131 -15.02 -6.39 -4.01
N ILE A 132 -13.78 -6.14 -4.44
CA ILE A 132 -12.81 -5.30 -3.74
C ILE A 132 -12.52 -4.09 -4.63
N ASP A 133 -12.65 -2.89 -4.08
CA ASP A 133 -12.27 -1.64 -4.75
C ASP A 133 -10.98 -1.09 -4.13
N ASP A 134 -9.97 -0.83 -4.98
CA ASP A 134 -8.69 -0.30 -4.55
C ASP A 134 -8.22 0.81 -5.50
N TYR A 135 -7.68 1.87 -4.95
CA TYR A 135 -7.18 3.03 -5.71
C TYR A 135 -5.75 2.84 -6.21
N ALA A 136 -5.14 1.68 -5.99
CA ALA A 136 -3.79 1.37 -6.45
C ALA A 136 -3.64 1.64 -7.96
N HIS A 137 -2.65 2.43 -8.32
CA HIS A 137 -2.42 2.88 -9.69
C HIS A 137 -0.92 2.97 -10.06
N HIS A 138 -0.06 2.52 -9.18
CA HIS A 138 1.38 2.32 -9.40
C HIS A 138 1.70 0.82 -9.26
N PRO A 139 2.67 0.25 -10.01
CA PRO A 139 2.98 -1.18 -9.92
C PRO A 139 3.22 -1.70 -8.51
N THR A 140 3.92 -0.93 -7.69
CA THR A 140 4.20 -1.29 -6.28
C THR A 140 2.93 -1.37 -5.45
N GLU A 141 2.00 -0.43 -5.65
CA GLU A 141 0.71 -0.41 -4.94
C GLU A 141 -0.15 -1.61 -5.39
N ILE A 142 -0.27 -1.84 -6.71
CA ILE A 142 -1.03 -2.96 -7.27
C ILE A 142 -0.46 -4.28 -6.77
N LYS A 143 0.86 -4.44 -6.73
CA LYS A 143 1.49 -5.66 -6.20
C LYS A 143 1.17 -5.87 -4.72
N ALA A 144 1.15 -4.81 -3.92
CA ALA A 144 0.77 -4.89 -2.51
C ALA A 144 -0.70 -5.32 -2.35
N THR A 145 -1.61 -4.73 -3.16
CA THR A 145 -3.03 -5.12 -3.20
C THR A 145 -3.20 -6.56 -3.67
N MET A 146 -2.48 -7.01 -4.71
CA MET A 146 -2.53 -8.40 -5.18
C MET A 146 -2.07 -9.38 -4.10
N ASN A 147 -0.99 -9.09 -3.38
CA ASN A 147 -0.56 -9.90 -2.25
C ASN A 147 -1.66 -10.00 -1.17
N ALA A 148 -2.34 -8.89 -0.88
CA ALA A 148 -3.46 -8.88 0.05
C ALA A 148 -4.67 -9.69 -0.47
N VAL A 149 -4.96 -9.64 -1.77
CA VAL A 149 -5.99 -10.47 -2.43
C VAL A 149 -5.66 -11.96 -2.31
N LEU A 150 -4.40 -12.34 -2.50
CA LEU A 150 -3.96 -13.73 -2.35
C LEU A 150 -4.08 -14.24 -0.90
N GLU A 151 -3.78 -13.39 0.10
CA GLU A 151 -4.02 -13.74 1.50
C GLU A 151 -5.51 -13.84 1.82
N TYR A 152 -6.33 -12.95 1.26
CA TYR A 152 -7.79 -13.01 1.40
C TYR A 152 -8.35 -14.30 0.77
N ASP A 153 -7.83 -14.69 -0.40
CA ASP A 153 -8.22 -15.91 -1.10
C ASP A 153 -7.92 -17.18 -0.29
N LYS A 154 -6.78 -17.26 0.41
CA LYS A 154 -6.46 -18.38 1.29
C LYS A 154 -7.55 -18.64 2.35
N LEU A 155 -8.22 -17.59 2.80
CA LEU A 155 -9.27 -17.66 3.81
C LEU A 155 -10.66 -17.90 3.21
N LYS A 156 -10.95 -17.29 2.05
CA LYS A 156 -12.24 -17.40 1.36
C LYS A 156 -12.32 -18.56 0.38
N LYS A 157 -11.17 -19.05 -0.12
CA LYS A 157 -11.06 -20.16 -1.10
C LYS A 157 -11.85 -19.85 -2.38
N MET A 158 -11.58 -18.71 -3.00
CA MET A 158 -12.23 -18.29 -4.24
C MET A 158 -11.75 -19.14 -5.41
N SER A 159 -12.64 -19.48 -6.33
CA SER A 159 -12.31 -20.31 -7.51
C SER A 159 -11.61 -19.53 -8.62
N LYS A 160 -11.84 -18.23 -8.70
CA LYS A 160 -11.29 -17.36 -9.76
C LYS A 160 -11.07 -15.93 -9.26
N LYS A 161 -9.95 -15.33 -9.66
CA LYS A 161 -9.57 -13.94 -9.37
C LYS A 161 -9.54 -13.16 -10.68
N VAL A 162 -10.49 -12.24 -10.85
CA VAL A 162 -10.60 -11.36 -12.01
C VAL A 162 -10.20 -9.95 -11.57
N ILE A 163 -9.20 -9.38 -12.24
CA ILE A 163 -8.75 -8.03 -11.96
C ILE A 163 -9.19 -7.10 -13.09
N ILE A 164 -9.83 -6.00 -12.74
CA ILE A 164 -10.21 -4.94 -13.68
C ILE A 164 -9.30 -3.75 -13.39
N TRP A 165 -8.39 -3.46 -14.32
CA TRP A 165 -7.42 -2.39 -14.17
C TRP A 165 -7.67 -1.26 -15.17
N GLN A 166 -7.79 -0.03 -14.67
CA GLN A 166 -7.80 1.16 -15.50
C GLN A 166 -6.47 1.92 -15.34
N PRO A 167 -5.59 1.89 -16.33
CA PRO A 167 -4.36 2.69 -16.31
C PRO A 167 -4.68 4.18 -16.20
N HIS A 168 -3.86 4.90 -15.44
CA HIS A 168 -4.07 6.33 -15.18
C HIS A 168 -2.88 7.15 -15.67
N LYS A 169 -3.08 8.00 -16.66
CA LYS A 169 -2.10 8.81 -17.41
C LYS A 169 -1.16 7.97 -18.31
N TYR A 170 -0.96 8.47 -19.53
CA TYR A 170 -0.08 7.83 -20.51
C TYR A 170 1.38 7.81 -20.05
N ALA A 171 1.92 8.95 -19.59
CA ALA A 171 3.29 9.05 -19.11
C ALA A 171 3.58 8.02 -18.02
N ARG A 172 2.75 7.96 -16.98
CA ARG A 172 2.91 6.98 -15.89
C ARG A 172 2.85 5.54 -16.38
N THR A 173 1.92 5.24 -17.29
CA THR A 173 1.77 3.89 -17.82
C THR A 173 3.00 3.45 -18.60
N ILE A 174 3.57 4.33 -19.40
CA ILE A 174 4.78 4.05 -20.19
C ILE A 174 6.01 3.93 -19.27
N ASP A 175 6.21 4.91 -18.39
CA ASP A 175 7.37 4.94 -17.50
C ASP A 175 7.46 3.70 -16.59
N ASN A 176 6.32 3.09 -16.29
CA ASN A 176 6.23 1.94 -15.39
C ASN A 176 5.76 0.65 -16.07
N LEU A 177 5.77 0.56 -17.42
CA LEU A 177 5.18 -0.55 -18.15
C LEU A 177 5.73 -1.92 -17.71
N GLU A 178 7.05 -2.03 -17.55
CA GLU A 178 7.69 -3.27 -17.09
C GLU A 178 7.30 -3.67 -15.67
N GLY A 179 7.01 -2.69 -14.83
CA GLY A 179 6.47 -2.93 -13.50
C GLY A 179 5.02 -3.43 -13.55
N PHE A 180 4.20 -2.82 -14.41
CA PHE A 180 2.81 -3.25 -14.60
C PHE A 180 2.69 -4.68 -15.12
N LYS A 181 3.58 -5.11 -16.01
CA LYS A 181 3.62 -6.50 -16.51
C LYS A 181 3.82 -7.55 -15.39
N LYS A 182 4.36 -7.14 -14.25
CA LYS A 182 4.77 -8.04 -13.15
C LYS A 182 3.95 -7.85 -11.86
N CYS A 183 3.01 -6.90 -11.82
CA CYS A 183 2.31 -6.59 -10.59
C CYS A 183 0.99 -7.35 -10.41
N PHE A 184 0.51 -8.07 -11.43
CA PHE A 184 -0.74 -8.83 -11.42
C PHE A 184 -0.57 -10.33 -11.17
N ASP A 185 0.60 -10.76 -10.70
CA ASP A 185 0.89 -12.16 -10.43
C ASP A 185 -0.18 -12.78 -9.51
N GLY A 186 -0.68 -13.95 -9.90
CA GLY A 186 -1.71 -14.69 -9.16
C GLY A 186 -3.16 -14.33 -9.53
N CYS A 187 -3.42 -13.41 -10.47
CA CYS A 187 -4.74 -13.28 -11.06
C CYS A 187 -4.98 -14.38 -12.12
N ASP A 188 -6.25 -14.78 -12.29
CA ASP A 188 -6.66 -15.74 -13.31
C ASP A 188 -7.09 -15.05 -14.60
N GLU A 189 -7.53 -13.79 -14.51
CA GLU A 189 -7.93 -12.96 -15.64
C GLU A 189 -7.66 -11.48 -15.36
N LEU A 190 -7.06 -10.78 -16.32
CA LEU A 190 -6.81 -9.36 -16.27
C LEU A 190 -7.61 -8.64 -17.35
N VAL A 191 -8.53 -7.78 -16.97
CA VAL A 191 -9.28 -6.90 -17.87
C VAL A 191 -8.67 -5.51 -17.80
N ILE A 192 -8.15 -5.03 -18.95
CA ILE A 192 -7.51 -3.72 -19.03
C ILE A 192 -8.47 -2.74 -19.71
N LEU A 193 -8.87 -1.71 -18.98
CA LEU A 193 -9.71 -0.64 -19.49
C LEU A 193 -8.88 0.42 -20.25
N PRO A 194 -9.52 1.25 -21.09
CA PRO A 194 -8.84 2.37 -21.72
C PRO A 194 -8.16 3.29 -20.69
N ILE A 195 -6.99 3.81 -21.05
CA ILE A 195 -6.24 4.73 -20.16
C ILE A 195 -7.10 5.93 -19.82
N TRP A 196 -7.29 6.18 -18.55
CA TRP A 196 -7.84 7.43 -18.07
C TRP A 196 -6.77 8.53 -18.12
N THR A 197 -7.09 9.65 -18.75
CA THR A 197 -6.14 10.73 -18.99
C THR A 197 -6.73 12.09 -18.56
N VAL A 198 -5.85 13.06 -18.36
CA VAL A 198 -6.22 14.45 -18.07
C VAL A 198 -6.17 15.30 -19.33
N ALA A 199 -6.89 16.40 -19.35
CA ALA A 199 -6.85 17.34 -20.48
C ALA A 199 -5.43 17.83 -20.75
N GLY A 200 -5.03 17.84 -22.02
CA GLY A 200 -3.71 18.29 -22.47
C GLY A 200 -2.60 17.24 -22.40
N GLU A 201 -2.86 16.04 -21.89
CA GLU A 201 -1.86 14.98 -21.93
C GLU A 201 -1.69 14.43 -23.36
N LYS A 202 -0.44 14.23 -23.79
CA LYS A 202 -0.12 13.63 -25.10
C LYS A 202 -0.51 12.15 -25.06
N LYS A 203 -1.48 11.77 -25.91
CA LYS A 203 -1.85 10.38 -26.10
C LYS A 203 -0.74 9.61 -26.80
N VAL A 204 -0.47 8.41 -26.32
CA VAL A 204 0.47 7.47 -26.93
C VAL A 204 -0.27 6.15 -27.13
N GLU A 205 -0.11 5.54 -28.27
CA GLU A 205 -0.70 4.24 -28.57
C GLU A 205 0.08 3.14 -27.85
N ILE A 206 -0.62 2.34 -27.03
CA ILE A 206 -0.08 1.18 -26.33
C ILE A 206 -0.92 -0.02 -26.72
N ASN A 207 -0.27 -1.04 -27.27
CA ASN A 207 -0.92 -2.31 -27.57
C ASN A 207 -0.83 -3.24 -26.35
N PHE A 208 -1.77 -3.08 -25.42
CA PHE A 208 -1.80 -3.88 -24.19
C PHE A 208 -1.88 -5.39 -24.44
N ALA A 209 -2.59 -5.82 -25.49
CA ALA A 209 -2.67 -7.24 -25.83
C ALA A 209 -1.29 -7.83 -26.18
N LYS A 210 -0.41 -7.04 -26.81
CA LYS A 210 0.98 -7.44 -27.10
C LYS A 210 1.88 -7.35 -25.87
N GLU A 211 1.67 -6.32 -25.05
CA GLU A 211 2.54 -6.07 -23.89
C GLU A 211 2.27 -7.03 -22.72
N PHE A 212 1.06 -7.56 -22.61
CA PHE A 212 0.64 -8.48 -21.52
C PHE A 212 0.38 -9.91 -22.02
N ALA A 213 0.74 -10.25 -23.26
CA ALA A 213 0.73 -11.62 -23.77
C ALA A 213 1.99 -12.36 -23.29
#